data_4e4812ad3402c78a73b4949ee0ecdf8c
#
_entry.id   4e4812ad3402c78a73b4949ee0ecdf8c
#
_cell.length_a   1.000
_cell.length_b   1.000
_cell.length_c   1.000
_cell.angle_alpha   90.00
_cell.angle_beta   90.00
_cell.angle_gamma   90.00
#
_symmetry.space_group_name_H-M   'P 1'
#
loop_
_entity.id
_entity.type
_entity.pdbx_description
1 polymer ?
#
loop_
_entity_poly.entity_id
_entity_poly.type
_entity_poly.pdbx_seq_one_letter_code
_entity_poly.pdbx_strand_id
1 'polypeptide(L)'
;YLFASRLHLYKKEYQSAKNYADSVINNERYQLYDLHTAGLTSYSYFINKNNPEIMFCYGMVSFDFIYNYSSTYATYLVSDKIISLFSNDDLRKTTFWDKNKKPHKFSSTNSQSYGNTYRLSEAYLNRAEALVFLGKWESAITDINTIREKRIKNDYEITATNREDALNKVWEERRRELCFEKHRWFDLRRQGMPELRHIFTNGGSRKEYILPTGSKSYTLPIPKKIREQNKIIVNIERPEQQ
;
A
#
# COMPACT_ATOMS: atom_id res chain seq x y z
N TYR A 1 6.42 -12.34 12.91
CA TYR A 1 7.25 -12.57 11.71
C TYR A 1 6.98 -11.51 10.62
N LEU A 2 5.73 -11.20 10.23
CA LEU A 2 5.49 -10.23 9.16
C LEU A 2 6.03 -8.83 9.50
N PHE A 3 5.84 -8.35 10.73
CA PHE A 3 6.44 -7.08 11.17
C PHE A 3 7.97 -7.12 11.12
N ALA A 4 8.59 -8.22 11.50
CA ALA A 4 10.05 -8.39 11.38
C ALA A 4 10.50 -8.35 9.91
N SER A 5 9.78 -9.04 9.01
CA SER A 5 10.05 -8.97 7.56
C SER A 5 10.01 -7.53 7.05
N ARG A 6 8.96 -6.75 7.39
CA ARG A 6 8.86 -5.32 7.04
C ARG A 6 10.01 -4.50 7.60
N LEU A 7 10.37 -4.69 8.86
CA LEU A 7 11.47 -3.98 9.52
C LEU A 7 12.80 -4.23 8.81
N HIS A 8 13.13 -5.50 8.57
CA HIS A 8 14.37 -5.87 7.88
C HIS A 8 14.40 -5.40 6.44
N LEU A 9 13.26 -5.41 5.73
CA LEU A 9 13.16 -4.83 4.39
C LEU A 9 13.50 -3.33 4.40
N TYR A 10 12.99 -2.59 5.38
CA TYR A 10 13.26 -1.15 5.51
C TYR A 10 14.71 -0.86 5.89
N LYS A 11 15.34 -1.75 6.64
CA LYS A 11 16.78 -1.69 6.96
C LYS A 11 17.68 -2.18 5.81
N LYS A 12 17.11 -2.67 4.70
CA LYS A 12 17.81 -3.29 3.56
C LYS A 12 18.55 -4.58 3.94
N GLU A 13 18.13 -5.23 5.00
CA GLU A 13 18.62 -6.54 5.45
C GLU A 13 17.82 -7.66 4.74
N TYR A 14 18.04 -7.78 3.43
CA TYR A 14 17.16 -8.53 2.52
C TYR A 14 17.09 -10.03 2.84
N GLN A 15 18.19 -10.65 3.28
CA GLN A 15 18.15 -12.07 3.66
C GLN A 15 17.25 -12.29 4.87
N SER A 16 17.33 -11.45 5.88
CA SER A 16 16.46 -11.52 7.06
C SER A 16 15.00 -11.23 6.68
N ALA A 17 14.76 -10.20 5.85
CA ALA A 17 13.43 -9.87 5.36
C ALA A 17 12.76 -11.07 4.66
N LYS A 18 13.51 -11.76 3.79
CA LYS A 18 13.06 -12.97 3.10
C LYS A 18 12.75 -14.10 4.09
N ASN A 19 13.66 -14.41 5.01
CA ASN A 19 13.49 -15.51 5.96
C ASN A 19 12.25 -15.34 6.85
N TYR A 20 12.01 -14.13 7.33
CA TYR A 20 10.79 -13.82 8.09
C TYR A 20 9.53 -13.88 7.23
N ALA A 21 9.59 -13.47 5.96
CA ALA A 21 8.47 -13.62 5.03
C ALA A 21 8.18 -15.10 4.74
N ASP A 22 9.20 -15.94 4.54
CA ASP A 22 9.04 -17.39 4.37
C ASP A 22 8.31 -18.02 5.56
N SER A 23 8.65 -17.62 6.80
CA SER A 23 7.97 -18.12 8.00
C SER A 23 6.48 -17.78 8.03
N VAL A 24 6.09 -16.67 7.39
CA VAL A 24 4.68 -16.28 7.27
C VAL A 24 4.01 -17.07 6.15
N ILE A 25 4.63 -17.13 4.97
CA ILE A 25 4.06 -17.72 3.76
C ILE A 25 3.87 -19.25 3.93
N ASN A 26 4.80 -19.92 4.61
CA ASN A 26 4.72 -21.35 4.87
C ASN A 26 3.72 -21.71 5.99
N ASN A 27 3.03 -20.75 6.56
CA ASN A 27 2.03 -21.03 7.59
C ASN A 27 0.65 -21.25 6.93
N GLU A 28 0.21 -22.50 6.88
CA GLU A 28 -1.03 -22.96 6.24
C GLU A 28 -2.31 -22.34 6.82
N ARG A 29 -2.22 -21.67 7.97
CA ARG A 29 -3.35 -21.01 8.61
C ARG A 29 -3.88 -19.83 7.78
N TYR A 30 -3.03 -19.21 6.94
CA TYR A 30 -3.36 -18.02 6.18
C TYR A 30 -3.33 -18.30 4.69
N GLN A 31 -4.27 -17.76 3.95
CA GLN A 31 -4.39 -17.95 2.50
C GLN A 31 -4.67 -16.62 1.82
N LEU A 32 -4.17 -16.47 0.59
CA LEU A 32 -4.54 -15.31 -0.23
C LEU A 32 -6.04 -15.34 -0.51
N TYR A 33 -6.70 -14.22 -0.25
CA TYR A 33 -8.13 -14.09 -0.49
C TYR A 33 -8.41 -14.10 -2.00
N ASP A 34 -9.15 -15.09 -2.44
CA ASP A 34 -9.44 -15.27 -3.86
C ASP A 34 -10.61 -14.38 -4.28
N LEU A 35 -10.32 -13.32 -5.03
CA LEU A 35 -11.33 -12.38 -5.49
C LEU A 35 -12.24 -12.95 -6.60
N HIS A 36 -11.88 -14.06 -7.23
CA HIS A 36 -12.75 -14.74 -8.21
C HIS A 36 -13.97 -15.40 -7.55
N THR A 37 -13.78 -15.93 -6.36
CA THR A 37 -14.80 -16.70 -5.62
C THR A 37 -15.47 -15.92 -4.51
N ALA A 38 -14.98 -14.74 -4.21
CA ALA A 38 -15.38 -13.96 -3.04
C ALA A 38 -16.82 -13.44 -3.08
N GLY A 39 -17.55 -13.64 -4.18
CA GLY A 39 -18.94 -13.17 -4.32
C GLY A 39 -19.07 -11.67 -4.03
N LEU A 40 -18.11 -10.88 -4.48
CA LEU A 40 -18.01 -9.46 -4.15
C LEU A 40 -19.24 -8.69 -4.60
N THR A 41 -20.11 -8.44 -3.67
CA THR A 41 -21.16 -7.44 -3.84
C THR A 41 -20.57 -6.06 -3.61
N SER A 42 -21.28 -5.02 -4.02
CA SER A 42 -20.90 -3.61 -3.77
C SER A 42 -20.69 -3.25 -2.29
N TYR A 43 -20.98 -4.17 -1.38
CA TYR A 43 -20.85 -4.03 0.07
C TYR A 43 -19.74 -4.91 0.68
N SER A 44 -19.03 -5.67 -0.12
CA SER A 44 -17.94 -6.53 0.37
C SER A 44 -16.66 -5.73 0.46
N TYR A 45 -16.28 -5.38 1.68
CA TYR A 45 -15.02 -4.69 1.95
C TYR A 45 -13.88 -5.68 2.05
N PHE A 46 -12.78 -5.38 1.35
CA PHE A 46 -11.63 -6.28 1.30
C PHE A 46 -10.93 -6.42 2.67
N ILE A 47 -10.76 -5.31 3.37
CA ILE A 47 -10.12 -5.32 4.69
C ILE A 47 -11.17 -5.46 5.79
N ASN A 48 -11.45 -6.68 6.17
CA ASN A 48 -12.32 -7.02 7.29
C ASN A 48 -11.81 -8.28 8.02
N LYS A 49 -12.36 -8.57 9.19
CA LYS A 49 -11.93 -9.69 10.05
C LYS A 49 -12.10 -11.08 9.42
N ASN A 50 -12.95 -11.19 8.40
CA ASN A 50 -13.25 -12.48 7.74
C ASN A 50 -12.33 -12.73 6.53
N ASN A 51 -11.44 -11.80 6.19
CA ASN A 51 -10.46 -11.99 5.14
C ASN A 51 -9.38 -12.98 5.62
N PRO A 52 -9.20 -14.14 4.93
CA PRO A 52 -8.26 -15.19 5.35
C PRO A 52 -6.79 -14.76 5.29
N GLU A 53 -6.47 -13.64 4.64
CA GLU A 53 -5.12 -13.09 4.63
C GLU A 53 -4.75 -12.38 5.94
N ILE A 54 -5.73 -11.96 6.73
CA ILE A 54 -5.48 -11.09 7.89
C ILE A 54 -4.97 -11.93 9.06
N MET A 55 -3.73 -11.69 9.44
CA MET A 55 -3.06 -12.32 10.56
C MET A 55 -3.27 -11.55 11.86
N PHE A 56 -3.25 -10.23 11.78
CA PHE A 56 -3.43 -9.34 12.90
C PHE A 56 -3.95 -7.99 12.42
N CYS A 57 -4.85 -7.43 13.20
CA CYS A 57 -5.40 -6.10 12.93
C CYS A 57 -5.63 -5.36 14.24
N TYR A 58 -5.46 -4.05 14.22
CA TYR A 58 -5.69 -3.21 15.38
C TYR A 58 -6.11 -1.80 15.00
N GLY A 59 -6.73 -1.13 15.96
CA GLY A 59 -7.21 0.23 15.79
C GLY A 59 -8.48 0.30 14.93
N MET A 60 -9.44 1.06 15.36
CA MET A 60 -10.61 1.38 14.52
C MET A 60 -10.19 2.29 13.37
N VAL A 61 -10.87 2.23 12.25
CA VAL A 61 -10.71 3.21 11.17
C VAL A 61 -11.31 4.53 11.63
N SER A 62 -10.51 5.36 12.27
CA SER A 62 -10.91 6.72 12.66
C SER A 62 -10.76 7.75 11.53
N PHE A 63 -10.58 7.29 10.29
CA PHE A 63 -10.45 8.13 9.10
C PHE A 63 -11.76 8.27 8.33
N ASP A 64 -12.89 8.29 9.04
CA ASP A 64 -14.21 8.40 8.43
C ASP A 64 -14.32 9.59 7.47
N PHE A 65 -13.63 10.69 7.75
CA PHE A 65 -13.62 11.84 6.87
C PHE A 65 -12.82 11.62 5.57
N ILE A 66 -11.83 10.69 5.55
CA ILE A 66 -11.04 10.38 4.34
C ILE A 66 -11.69 9.23 3.56
N TYR A 67 -12.14 8.19 4.28
CA TYR A 67 -12.62 6.93 3.70
C TYR A 67 -14.13 6.72 3.90
N ASN A 68 -14.89 7.74 4.31
CA ASN A 68 -16.30 7.59 4.60
C ASN A 68 -17.09 7.34 3.31
N TYR A 69 -17.33 6.05 3.04
CA TYR A 69 -18.13 5.59 1.90
C TYR A 69 -19.58 6.09 1.96
N SER A 70 -20.17 6.18 3.15
CA SER A 70 -21.57 6.54 3.35
C SER A 70 -21.84 8.05 3.27
N SER A 71 -20.81 8.88 3.34
CA SER A 71 -20.98 10.34 3.30
C SER A 71 -21.23 10.82 1.88
N THR A 72 -22.29 11.60 1.71
CA THR A 72 -22.54 12.39 0.49
C THR A 72 -21.38 13.37 0.23
N TYR A 73 -20.60 13.67 1.24
CA TYR A 73 -19.48 14.60 1.24
C TYR A 73 -18.13 13.87 1.30
N ALA A 74 -17.93 12.84 0.45
CA ALA A 74 -16.59 12.23 0.35
C ALA A 74 -15.59 13.31 -0.04
N THR A 75 -14.72 13.67 0.90
CA THR A 75 -13.74 14.75 0.73
C THR A 75 -12.60 14.34 -0.21
N TYR A 76 -12.35 13.03 -0.34
CA TYR A 76 -11.26 12.50 -1.16
C TYR A 76 -11.74 11.38 -2.07
N LEU A 77 -11.42 11.51 -3.35
CA LEU A 77 -11.67 10.49 -4.35
C LEU A 77 -10.37 9.82 -4.77
N VAL A 78 -10.47 8.58 -5.25
CA VAL A 78 -9.33 7.88 -5.82
C VAL A 78 -8.87 8.59 -7.09
N SER A 79 -7.58 8.93 -7.14
CA SER A 79 -7.02 9.66 -8.29
C SER A 79 -6.94 8.77 -9.54
N ASP A 80 -7.09 9.39 -10.72
CA ASP A 80 -6.94 8.69 -12.00
C ASP A 80 -5.56 8.04 -12.15
N LYS A 81 -4.53 8.64 -11.56
CA LYS A 81 -3.18 8.08 -11.50
C LYS A 81 -3.09 6.74 -10.74
N ILE A 82 -3.96 6.50 -9.77
CA ILE A 82 -4.06 5.18 -9.11
C ILE A 82 -4.91 4.24 -9.95
N ILE A 83 -6.05 4.70 -10.45
CA ILE A 83 -6.98 3.89 -11.25
C ILE A 83 -6.28 3.33 -12.49
N SER A 84 -5.44 4.12 -13.16
CA SER A 84 -4.71 3.71 -14.37
C SER A 84 -3.68 2.60 -14.16
N LEU A 85 -3.32 2.28 -12.91
CA LEU A 85 -2.42 1.16 -12.61
C LEU A 85 -3.10 -0.21 -12.73
N PHE A 86 -4.43 -0.24 -12.77
CA PHE A 86 -5.22 -1.48 -12.75
C PHE A 86 -5.78 -1.75 -14.14
N SER A 87 -5.58 -2.96 -14.65
CA SER A 87 -6.21 -3.41 -15.90
C SER A 87 -7.73 -3.53 -15.76
N ASN A 88 -8.44 -3.69 -16.86
CA ASN A 88 -9.90 -3.90 -16.81
C ASN A 88 -10.27 -5.24 -16.17
N ASP A 89 -9.40 -6.23 -16.23
CA ASP A 89 -9.59 -7.55 -15.64
C ASP A 89 -9.19 -7.61 -14.15
N ASP A 90 -8.68 -6.52 -13.59
CA ASP A 90 -8.28 -6.47 -12.18
C ASP A 90 -9.50 -6.30 -11.27
N LEU A 91 -9.83 -7.36 -10.55
CA LEU A 91 -10.96 -7.42 -9.63
C LEU A 91 -10.88 -6.42 -8.49
N ARG A 92 -9.67 -5.94 -8.18
CA ARG A 92 -9.46 -4.92 -7.15
C ARG A 92 -10.12 -3.59 -7.50
N LYS A 93 -10.35 -3.29 -8.78
CA LYS A 93 -11.03 -2.06 -9.22
C LYS A 93 -12.42 -1.92 -8.60
N THR A 94 -13.16 -3.02 -8.50
CA THR A 94 -14.50 -3.03 -7.90
C THR A 94 -14.50 -3.30 -6.40
N THR A 95 -13.37 -3.80 -5.88
CA THR A 95 -13.21 -4.14 -4.46
C THR A 95 -12.65 -2.98 -3.65
N PHE A 96 -11.79 -2.14 -4.24
CA PHE A 96 -11.06 -1.10 -3.51
C PHE A 96 -11.74 0.27 -3.58
N TRP A 97 -12.57 0.53 -4.59
CA TRP A 97 -13.38 1.75 -4.72
C TRP A 97 -14.65 1.50 -5.54
N ASP A 98 -15.62 2.38 -5.39
CA ASP A 98 -16.88 2.33 -6.11
C ASP A 98 -16.82 3.05 -7.48
N LYS A 99 -17.94 3.00 -8.23
CA LYS A 99 -18.10 3.70 -9.52
C LYS A 99 -17.91 5.21 -9.44
N ASN A 100 -18.08 5.79 -8.27
CA ASN A 100 -17.89 7.22 -8.00
C ASN A 100 -16.47 7.55 -7.52
N LYS A 101 -15.53 6.60 -7.64
CA LYS A 101 -14.14 6.71 -7.15
C LYS A 101 -14.01 6.90 -5.64
N LYS A 102 -15.02 6.52 -4.86
CA LYS A 102 -14.95 6.54 -3.39
C LYS A 102 -14.21 5.31 -2.90
N PRO A 103 -13.14 5.45 -2.10
CA PRO A 103 -12.43 4.29 -1.55
C PRO A 103 -13.35 3.49 -0.63
N HIS A 104 -13.44 2.18 -0.82
CA HIS A 104 -14.21 1.30 0.04
C HIS A 104 -13.48 0.01 0.46
N LYS A 105 -12.19 -0.02 0.28
CA LYS A 105 -11.33 -1.13 0.75
C LYS A 105 -11.51 -1.42 2.24
N PHE A 106 -11.85 -0.38 3.01
CA PHE A 106 -12.19 -0.44 4.43
C PHE A 106 -13.69 -0.24 4.62
N SER A 107 -14.30 -1.03 5.51
CA SER A 107 -15.68 -0.76 5.94
C SER A 107 -15.69 0.39 6.94
N SER A 108 -16.44 1.44 6.64
CA SER A 108 -16.67 2.56 7.56
C SER A 108 -17.87 2.37 8.48
N THR A 109 -18.72 1.40 8.17
CA THR A 109 -20.06 1.28 8.79
C THR A 109 -20.19 0.23 9.89
N ASN A 110 -19.16 -0.58 10.10
CA ASN A 110 -19.20 -1.57 11.18
C ASN A 110 -17.81 -1.77 11.81
N SER A 111 -17.83 -2.23 13.05
CA SER A 111 -16.66 -2.53 13.89
C SER A 111 -15.75 -3.66 13.35
N GLN A 112 -15.94 -4.11 12.13
CA GLN A 112 -15.20 -5.22 11.53
C GLN A 112 -14.00 -4.79 10.68
N SER A 113 -13.83 -3.49 10.48
CA SER A 113 -12.70 -2.93 9.71
C SER A 113 -11.69 -2.27 10.61
N TYR A 114 -10.45 -2.49 10.29
CA TYR A 114 -9.32 -2.04 11.09
C TYR A 114 -8.38 -1.18 10.25
N GLY A 115 -7.94 -0.07 10.83
CA GLY A 115 -7.07 0.88 10.15
C GLY A 115 -5.64 0.41 9.93
N ASN A 116 -5.24 -0.65 10.63
CA ASN A 116 -3.90 -1.22 10.53
C ASN A 116 -4.02 -2.73 10.46
N THR A 117 -3.53 -3.32 9.39
CA THR A 117 -3.60 -4.75 9.13
C THR A 117 -2.23 -5.31 8.79
N TYR A 118 -2.03 -6.56 9.19
CA TYR A 118 -0.93 -7.40 8.76
C TYR A 118 -1.53 -8.58 8.02
N ARG A 119 -1.22 -8.70 6.72
CA ARG A 119 -1.84 -9.69 5.86
C ARG A 119 -0.84 -10.39 4.94
N LEU A 120 -1.18 -11.60 4.51
CA LEU A 120 -0.29 -12.51 3.80
C LEU A 120 0.30 -11.92 2.51
N SER A 121 -0.48 -11.17 1.75
CA SER A 121 0.03 -10.56 0.50
C SER A 121 1.19 -9.59 0.75
N GLU A 122 1.25 -8.93 1.91
CA GLU A 122 2.43 -8.13 2.25
C GLU A 122 3.68 -9.01 2.44
N ALA A 123 3.54 -10.23 2.98
CA ALA A 123 4.68 -11.15 3.12
C ALA A 123 5.25 -11.55 1.75
N TYR A 124 4.38 -11.87 0.79
CA TYR A 124 4.80 -12.13 -0.59
C TYR A 124 5.52 -10.92 -1.21
N LEU A 125 4.98 -9.72 -1.04
CA LEU A 125 5.58 -8.49 -1.58
C LEU A 125 6.93 -8.14 -0.92
N ASN A 126 7.06 -8.37 0.39
CA ASN A 126 8.31 -8.19 1.10
C ASN A 126 9.36 -9.21 0.63
N ARG A 127 8.95 -10.48 0.45
CA ARG A 127 9.83 -11.54 -0.06
C ARG A 127 10.26 -11.26 -1.50
N ALA A 128 9.32 -10.89 -2.37
CA ALA A 128 9.60 -10.56 -3.76
C ALA A 128 10.65 -9.45 -3.88
N GLU A 129 10.47 -8.35 -3.15
CA GLU A 129 11.45 -7.27 -3.16
C GLU A 129 12.83 -7.73 -2.64
N ALA A 130 12.85 -8.45 -1.52
CA ALA A 130 14.10 -9.02 -0.98
C ALA A 130 14.79 -9.95 -1.97
N LEU A 131 14.05 -10.81 -2.66
CA LEU A 131 14.56 -11.72 -3.69
C LEU A 131 15.21 -10.98 -4.85
N VAL A 132 14.64 -9.86 -5.31
CA VAL A 132 15.26 -9.03 -6.36
C VAL A 132 16.64 -8.52 -5.91
N PHE A 133 16.73 -8.02 -4.67
CA PHE A 133 18.00 -7.53 -4.13
C PHE A 133 19.02 -8.63 -3.87
N LEU A 134 18.57 -9.88 -3.64
CA LEU A 134 19.40 -11.07 -3.50
C LEU A 134 19.77 -11.71 -4.85
N GLY A 135 19.42 -11.09 -5.98
CA GLY A 135 19.74 -11.60 -7.33
C GLY A 135 18.82 -12.72 -7.82
N LYS A 136 17.71 -13.00 -7.13
CA LYS A 136 16.73 -14.06 -7.47
C LYS A 136 15.44 -13.45 -8.02
N TRP A 137 15.58 -12.60 -9.03
CA TRP A 137 14.47 -11.79 -9.53
C TRP A 137 13.38 -12.61 -10.24
N GLU A 138 13.69 -13.77 -10.83
CA GLU A 138 12.68 -14.67 -11.39
C GLU A 138 11.73 -15.19 -10.30
N SER A 139 12.30 -15.63 -9.16
CA SER A 139 11.49 -16.05 -8.00
C SER A 139 10.64 -14.91 -7.45
N ALA A 140 11.12 -13.67 -7.51
CA ALA A 140 10.33 -12.50 -7.13
C ALA A 140 9.10 -12.31 -8.03
N ILE A 141 9.25 -12.55 -9.34
CA ILE A 141 8.12 -12.50 -10.29
C ILE A 141 7.12 -13.62 -9.98
N THR A 142 7.58 -14.81 -9.62
CA THR A 142 6.68 -15.89 -9.17
C THR A 142 5.84 -15.47 -7.96
N ASP A 143 6.44 -14.81 -6.97
CA ASP A 143 5.71 -14.32 -5.80
C ASP A 143 4.61 -13.33 -6.15
N ILE A 144 4.89 -12.35 -7.02
CA ILE A 144 3.86 -11.40 -7.42
C ILE A 144 2.80 -12.04 -8.34
N ASN A 145 3.15 -13.01 -9.17
CA ASN A 145 2.19 -13.76 -9.97
C ASN A 145 1.23 -14.58 -9.08
N THR A 146 1.71 -15.11 -7.97
CA THR A 146 0.86 -15.78 -6.97
C THR A 146 -0.22 -14.85 -6.40
N ILE A 147 0.12 -13.57 -6.16
CA ILE A 147 -0.89 -12.58 -5.75
C ILE A 147 -1.82 -12.27 -6.92
N ARG A 148 -1.27 -12.03 -8.10
CA ARG A 148 -2.00 -11.60 -9.30
C ARG A 148 -3.02 -12.64 -9.76
N GLU A 149 -2.70 -13.93 -9.65
CA GLU A 149 -3.61 -15.05 -9.89
C GLU A 149 -4.92 -14.91 -9.10
N LYS A 150 -4.85 -14.42 -7.85
CA LYS A 150 -6.02 -14.23 -6.98
C LYS A 150 -6.73 -12.87 -7.17
N ARG A 151 -6.24 -12.02 -8.05
CA ARG A 151 -6.69 -10.63 -8.24
C ARG A 151 -7.16 -10.32 -9.66
N ILE A 152 -6.69 -11.02 -10.67
CA ILE A 152 -6.86 -10.67 -12.08
C ILE A 152 -7.54 -11.84 -12.80
N LYS A 153 -8.58 -11.53 -13.59
CA LYS A 153 -9.39 -12.54 -14.27
C LYS A 153 -8.63 -13.27 -15.37
N ASN A 154 -7.94 -12.52 -16.22
CA ASN A 154 -7.21 -13.04 -17.37
C ASN A 154 -5.81 -12.42 -17.40
N ASP A 155 -4.86 -13.09 -18.03
CA ASP A 155 -3.49 -12.60 -18.26
C ASP A 155 -2.83 -12.06 -16.97
N TYR A 156 -3.00 -12.81 -15.89
CA TYR A 156 -2.43 -12.43 -14.59
C TYR A 156 -0.91 -12.60 -14.55
N GLU A 157 -0.35 -13.51 -15.34
CA GLU A 157 1.08 -13.76 -15.37
C GLU A 157 1.85 -12.62 -16.02
N ILE A 158 2.94 -12.25 -15.40
CA ILE A 158 3.92 -11.34 -15.99
C ILE A 158 5.31 -11.96 -15.90
N THR A 159 6.17 -11.53 -16.78
CA THR A 159 7.60 -11.87 -16.78
C THR A 159 8.43 -10.61 -16.60
N ALA A 160 9.70 -10.75 -16.30
CA ALA A 160 10.64 -9.64 -16.27
C ALA A 160 11.81 -9.94 -17.21
N THR A 161 12.38 -8.91 -17.80
CA THR A 161 13.51 -9.03 -18.73
C THR A 161 14.87 -8.94 -18.03
N ASN A 162 14.90 -8.35 -16.86
CA ASN A 162 16.10 -8.18 -16.05
C ASN A 162 15.71 -7.79 -14.60
N ARG A 163 16.73 -7.65 -13.75
CA ARG A 163 16.57 -7.31 -12.33
C ARG A 163 15.85 -5.97 -12.12
N GLU A 164 16.15 -4.96 -12.89
CA GLU A 164 15.55 -3.61 -12.73
C GLU A 164 14.08 -3.64 -13.12
N ASP A 165 13.75 -4.28 -14.22
CA ASP A 165 12.38 -4.49 -14.67
C ASP A 165 11.57 -5.28 -13.61
N ALA A 166 12.17 -6.34 -13.04
CA ALA A 166 11.54 -7.10 -11.95
C ALA A 166 11.27 -6.21 -10.72
N LEU A 167 12.23 -5.38 -10.32
CA LEU A 167 12.07 -4.48 -9.18
C LEU A 167 10.93 -3.49 -9.40
N ASN A 168 10.85 -2.90 -10.58
CA ASN A 168 9.77 -1.98 -10.95
C ASN A 168 8.40 -2.68 -10.90
N LYS A 169 8.30 -3.90 -11.42
CA LYS A 169 7.07 -4.70 -11.38
C LYS A 169 6.65 -5.07 -9.95
N VAL A 170 7.60 -5.43 -9.10
CA VAL A 170 7.35 -5.68 -7.68
C VAL A 170 6.83 -4.42 -6.98
N TRP A 171 7.44 -3.27 -7.21
CA TRP A 171 7.01 -2.00 -6.62
C TRP A 171 5.65 -1.53 -7.14
N GLU A 172 5.36 -1.76 -8.41
CA GLU A 172 4.03 -1.47 -8.96
C GLU A 172 2.97 -2.38 -8.35
N GLU A 173 3.22 -3.69 -8.25
CA GLU A 173 2.27 -4.60 -7.65
C GLU A 173 2.06 -4.30 -6.16
N ARG A 174 3.13 -3.97 -5.43
CA ARG A 174 3.05 -3.48 -4.05
C ARG A 174 2.17 -2.22 -3.95
N ARG A 175 2.30 -1.29 -4.88
CA ARG A 175 1.48 -0.07 -4.92
C ARG A 175 0.01 -0.37 -5.19
N ARG A 176 -0.30 -1.32 -6.08
CA ARG A 176 -1.69 -1.76 -6.32
C ARG A 176 -2.26 -2.46 -5.10
N GLU A 177 -1.57 -3.47 -4.61
CA GLU A 177 -2.06 -4.37 -3.57
C GLU A 177 -2.24 -3.65 -2.22
N LEU A 178 -1.28 -2.81 -1.83
CA LEU A 178 -1.27 -2.11 -0.53
C LEU A 178 -1.79 -0.66 -0.61
N CYS A 179 -2.45 -0.27 -1.72
CA CYS A 179 -3.03 1.07 -1.80
C CYS A 179 -4.07 1.26 -0.68
N PHE A 180 -4.12 2.48 -0.14
CA PHE A 180 -4.94 2.90 1.00
C PHE A 180 -4.54 2.30 2.36
N GLU A 181 -3.55 1.40 2.45
CA GLU A 181 -3.09 0.77 3.69
C GLU A 181 -1.89 1.51 4.34
N LYS A 182 -1.68 2.76 4.01
CA LYS A 182 -0.65 3.66 4.60
C LYS A 182 0.81 3.29 4.31
N HIS A 183 1.07 2.34 3.40
CA HIS A 183 2.44 1.92 3.07
C HIS A 183 3.18 2.91 2.17
N ARG A 184 2.48 3.57 1.24
CA ARG A 184 3.09 4.31 0.12
C ARG A 184 4.11 5.35 0.51
N TRP A 185 3.86 6.13 1.57
CA TRP A 185 4.78 7.17 2.02
C TRP A 185 6.13 6.60 2.47
N PHE A 186 6.08 5.52 3.24
CA PHE A 186 7.26 4.84 3.74
C PHE A 186 8.02 4.12 2.62
N ASP A 187 7.30 3.52 1.67
CA ASP A 187 7.90 2.92 0.48
C ASP A 187 8.65 3.95 -0.35
N LEU A 188 8.04 5.10 -0.65
CA LEU A 188 8.70 6.18 -1.39
C LEU A 188 9.97 6.67 -0.69
N ARG A 189 9.94 6.80 0.63
CA ARG A 189 11.13 7.21 1.39
C ARG A 189 12.29 6.23 1.24
N ARG A 190 12.05 4.94 1.33
CA ARG A 190 13.10 3.91 1.20
C ARG A 190 13.51 3.64 -0.25
N GLN A 191 12.66 3.99 -1.21
CA GLN A 191 12.89 3.85 -2.65
C GLN A 191 13.62 5.05 -3.26
N GLY A 192 14.24 5.91 -2.46
CA GLY A 192 15.05 7.02 -2.92
C GLY A 192 14.35 8.37 -2.95
N MET A 193 13.18 8.48 -2.33
CA MET A 193 12.46 9.77 -2.25
C MET A 193 12.26 10.43 -3.62
N PRO A 194 11.59 9.77 -4.58
CA PRO A 194 11.42 10.28 -5.94
C PRO A 194 10.58 11.56 -5.95
N GLU A 195 10.64 12.31 -7.05
CA GLU A 195 9.74 13.44 -7.24
C GLU A 195 8.27 13.00 -7.19
N LEU A 196 7.44 13.74 -6.48
CA LEU A 196 6.00 13.55 -6.45
C LEU A 196 5.31 14.80 -6.97
N ARG A 197 4.39 14.59 -7.93
CA ARG A 197 3.49 15.63 -8.43
C ARG A 197 2.08 15.26 -8.05
N HIS A 198 1.39 16.19 -7.40
CA HIS A 198 -0.01 16.04 -7.01
C HIS A 198 -0.80 17.24 -7.47
N ILE A 199 -1.92 16.97 -8.14
CA ILE A 199 -2.87 18.01 -8.56
C ILE A 199 -4.02 17.98 -7.56
N PHE A 200 -4.18 19.07 -6.84
CA PHE A 200 -5.31 19.29 -5.95
C PHE A 200 -6.36 20.12 -6.65
N THR A 201 -7.60 19.65 -6.62
CA THR A 201 -8.75 20.35 -7.21
C THR A 201 -9.77 20.63 -6.12
N ASN A 202 -10.14 21.88 -5.93
CA ASN A 202 -11.15 22.30 -4.97
C ASN A 202 -12.01 23.42 -5.56
N GLY A 203 -13.32 23.19 -5.65
CA GLY A 203 -14.27 24.23 -6.09
C GLY A 203 -13.96 24.87 -7.46
N GLY A 204 -13.41 24.09 -8.41
CA GLY A 204 -13.01 24.57 -9.73
C GLY A 204 -11.60 25.16 -9.81
N SER A 205 -10.93 25.42 -8.68
CA SER A 205 -9.52 25.77 -8.68
C SER A 205 -8.65 24.52 -8.74
N ARG A 206 -7.56 24.58 -9.51
CA ARG A 206 -6.59 23.51 -9.69
C ARG A 206 -5.21 24.03 -9.30
N LYS A 207 -4.55 23.34 -8.36
CA LYS A 207 -3.19 23.66 -7.95
C LYS A 207 -2.30 22.42 -8.03
N GLU A 208 -1.15 22.55 -8.67
CA GLU A 208 -0.13 21.50 -8.68
C GLU A 208 0.83 21.70 -7.51
N TYR A 209 1.08 20.62 -6.80
CA TYR A 209 2.08 20.55 -5.75
C TYR A 209 3.19 19.60 -6.18
N ILE A 210 4.44 20.05 -6.09
CA ILE A 210 5.61 19.28 -6.46
C ILE A 210 6.43 19.07 -5.19
N LEU A 211 6.73 17.80 -4.88
CA LEU A 211 7.71 17.42 -3.89
C LEU A 211 8.96 16.95 -4.64
N PRO A 212 10.07 17.70 -4.65
CA PRO A 212 11.27 17.34 -5.38
C PRO A 212 11.92 16.04 -4.87
N THR A 213 12.67 15.38 -5.72
CA THR A 213 13.49 14.22 -5.35
C THR A 213 14.41 14.57 -4.19
N GLY A 214 14.47 13.69 -3.17
CA GLY A 214 15.33 13.86 -2.00
C GLY A 214 14.91 14.98 -1.05
N SER A 215 13.73 15.58 -1.24
CA SER A 215 13.25 16.69 -0.43
C SER A 215 13.22 16.36 1.06
N LYS A 216 13.70 17.28 1.90
CA LYS A 216 13.56 17.20 3.37
C LYS A 216 12.10 17.06 3.83
N SER A 217 11.13 17.48 3.00
CA SER A 217 9.69 17.36 3.28
C SER A 217 9.18 15.91 3.26
N TYR A 218 9.98 14.94 2.80
CA TYR A 218 9.70 13.52 3.00
C TYR A 218 9.75 13.10 4.48
N THR A 219 10.36 13.91 5.34
CA THR A 219 10.33 13.72 6.80
C THR A 219 9.33 14.68 7.41
N LEU A 220 8.36 14.14 8.14
CA LEU A 220 7.38 14.98 8.84
C LEU A 220 8.05 15.81 9.94
N PRO A 221 7.65 17.08 10.12
CA PRO A 221 8.20 17.90 11.20
C PRO A 221 7.75 17.37 12.55
N ILE A 222 8.58 17.57 13.54
CA ILE A 222 8.18 17.36 14.93
C ILE A 222 7.11 18.42 15.27
N PRO A 223 5.96 18.02 15.82
CA PRO A 223 4.89 18.97 16.14
C PRO A 223 5.37 20.13 16.99
N LYS A 224 4.89 21.34 16.69
CA LYS A 224 5.29 22.57 17.38
C LYS A 224 5.16 22.45 18.91
N LYS A 225 4.05 21.89 19.39
CA LYS A 225 3.80 21.68 20.83
C LYS A 225 4.87 20.82 21.50
N ILE A 226 5.36 19.77 20.84
CA ILE A 226 6.43 18.91 21.37
C ILE A 226 7.75 19.68 21.47
N ARG A 227 8.07 20.51 20.45
CA ARG A 227 9.30 21.33 20.45
C ARG A 227 9.26 22.44 21.52
N GLU A 228 8.10 23.00 21.77
CA GLU A 228 7.90 24.00 22.84
C GLU A 228 8.10 23.40 24.23
N GLN A 229 7.70 22.13 24.39
CA GLN A 229 7.88 21.40 25.66
C GLN A 229 9.32 20.88 25.85
N ASN A 230 10.08 20.70 24.79
CA ASN A 230 11.45 20.23 24.84
C ASN A 230 12.34 21.03 23.90
N LYS A 231 13.03 22.04 24.45
CA LYS A 231 13.88 22.97 23.68
C LYS A 231 15.15 22.34 23.11
N ILE A 232 15.50 21.10 23.50
CA ILE A 232 16.66 20.37 22.96
C ILE A 232 16.30 19.79 21.55
N ILE A 233 15.03 19.62 21.25
CA ILE A 233 14.58 19.07 19.98
C ILE A 233 14.71 20.14 18.87
N VAL A 234 15.66 19.94 17.97
CA VAL A 234 15.85 20.75 16.77
C VAL A 234 14.99 20.20 15.63
N ASN A 235 14.23 21.06 14.99
CA ASN A 235 13.44 20.67 13.81
C ASN A 235 14.31 20.62 12.56
N ILE A 236 13.89 19.79 11.58
CA ILE A 236 14.46 19.82 10.23
C ILE A 236 14.00 21.14 9.58
N GLU A 237 14.93 22.00 9.22
CA GLU A 237 14.61 23.19 8.43
C GLU A 237 14.02 22.78 7.10
N ARG A 238 12.88 23.35 6.76
CA ARG A 238 12.23 23.19 5.47
C ARG A 238 12.41 24.42 4.63
N PRO A 239 12.62 24.32 3.31
CA PRO A 239 12.45 25.47 2.46
C PRO A 239 11.01 25.96 2.61
N GLU A 240 10.84 27.28 2.73
CA GLU A 240 9.52 27.91 2.76
C GLU A 240 8.77 27.50 1.48
N GLN A 241 7.52 27.07 1.64
CA GLN A 241 6.66 26.82 0.49
C GLN A 241 6.28 28.17 -0.09
N GLN A 242 6.82 28.49 -1.24
CA GLN A 242 6.39 29.61 -2.07
C GLN A 242 5.03 29.31 -2.71
#